data_f36e01283afab441bd2dd9ebb3f78c6b
#
_entry.id   f36e01283afab441bd2dd9ebb3f78c6b
#
_cell.length_a   1.000
_cell.length_b   1.000
_cell.length_c   1.000
_cell.angle_alpha   90.00
_cell.angle_beta   90.00
_cell.angle_gamma   90.00
#
_symmetry.space_group_name_H-M   'P 1'
#
loop_
_entity.id
_entity.type
_entity.pdbx_description
1 polymer ?
#
loop_
_entity_poly.entity_id
_entity_poly.type
_entity_poly.pdbx_seq_one_letter_code
_entity_poly.pdbx_strand_id
1 'polypeptide(L)'
;RLIAPYGVSMPAFHQRIMKSRWGSCMPYKQSLTLNTYLAVMPETCIDQVVLHELCHLIHPNHSTSFYALLTHLMPDWKTRRQSMEHYISYCI
;
A
#
# COMPACT_ATOMS: atom_id res chain seq x y z
N ARG A 1 -2.08 12.31 -1.02
CA ARG A 1 -2.09 13.52 -0.18
C ARG A 1 -1.09 13.43 0.97
N LEU A 2 -1.01 12.28 1.64
CA LEU A 2 -0.03 12.06 2.70
C LEU A 2 1.41 12.16 2.20
N ILE A 3 1.61 11.92 0.93
CA ILE A 3 2.93 11.81 0.34
C ILE A 3 3.34 13.07 -0.42
N ALA A 4 2.40 13.99 -0.65
CA ALA A 4 2.66 15.24 -1.36
C ALA A 4 3.82 16.06 -0.77
N PRO A 5 3.98 16.17 0.57
CA PRO A 5 5.08 16.93 1.14
C PRO A 5 6.47 16.39 0.78
N TYR A 6 6.55 15.17 0.25
CA TYR A 6 7.81 14.55 -0.12
C TYR A 6 8.18 14.77 -1.58
N GLY A 7 7.46 15.66 -2.27
CA GLY A 7 7.77 16.03 -3.64
C GLY A 7 7.38 14.99 -4.67
N VAL A 8 6.46 14.10 -4.33
CA VAL A 8 6.03 13.02 -5.21
C VAL A 8 4.67 13.37 -5.81
N SER A 9 4.57 13.26 -7.14
CA SER A 9 3.31 13.48 -7.85
C SER A 9 2.34 12.34 -7.57
N MET A 10 1.03 12.64 -7.67
CA MET A 10 0.01 11.61 -7.56
C MET A 10 0.17 10.59 -8.68
N PRO A 11 0.32 9.30 -8.37
CA PRO A 11 0.49 8.27 -9.38
C PRO A 11 -0.82 7.90 -10.06
N ALA A 12 -0.72 7.19 -11.18
CA ALA A 12 -1.86 6.54 -11.79
C ALA A 12 -2.25 5.32 -10.95
N PHE A 13 -3.56 5.09 -10.79
CA PHE A 13 -4.10 3.96 -10.04
C PHE A 13 -4.78 2.99 -10.98
N HIS A 14 -4.49 1.70 -10.77
CA HIS A 14 -5.09 0.62 -11.54
C HIS A 14 -5.67 -0.41 -10.58
N GLN A 15 -6.62 -1.21 -11.06
CA GLN A 15 -7.18 -2.32 -10.30
C GLN A 15 -7.10 -3.59 -11.12
N ARG A 16 -6.80 -4.70 -10.44
CA ARG A 16 -6.85 -6.02 -11.06
C ARG A 16 -6.96 -7.09 -9.99
N ILE A 17 -7.43 -8.27 -10.37
CA ILE A 17 -7.46 -9.41 -9.46
C ILE A 17 -6.05 -9.97 -9.35
N MET A 18 -5.58 -10.10 -8.11
CA MET A 18 -4.23 -10.59 -7.81
C MET A 18 -4.34 -11.73 -6.82
N LYS A 19 -3.55 -12.79 -7.02
CA LYS A 19 -3.66 -14.02 -6.21
C LYS A 19 -2.85 -13.96 -4.92
N SER A 20 -1.72 -13.27 -4.93
CA SER A 20 -0.79 -13.30 -3.80
C SER A 20 -0.43 -11.94 -3.24
N ARG A 21 -1.04 -10.87 -3.75
CA ARG A 21 -0.71 -9.50 -3.32
C ARG A 21 -1.97 -8.68 -3.14
N TRP A 22 -1.89 -7.71 -2.25
CA TRP A 22 -2.93 -6.70 -2.11
C TRP A 22 -2.65 -5.48 -2.97
N GLY A 23 -1.41 -5.26 -3.36
CA GLY A 23 -1.04 -4.15 -4.23
C GLY A 23 0.37 -4.30 -4.76
N SER A 24 0.71 -3.45 -5.71
CA SER A 24 2.07 -3.33 -6.24
C SER A 24 2.31 -1.92 -6.72
N CYS A 25 3.59 -1.55 -6.82
CA CYS A 25 3.99 -0.21 -7.25
C CYS A 25 5.07 -0.34 -8.32
N MET A 26 4.93 0.48 -9.36
CA MET A 26 5.97 0.63 -10.38
C MET A 26 6.49 2.06 -10.31
N PRO A 27 7.56 2.32 -9.52
CA PRO A 27 8.03 3.69 -9.28
C PRO A 27 8.42 4.44 -10.55
N TYR A 28 9.05 3.77 -11.50
CA TYR A 28 9.49 4.41 -12.74
C TYR A 28 8.34 4.88 -13.60
N LYS A 29 7.19 4.20 -13.51
CA LYS A 29 5.99 4.56 -14.26
C LYS A 29 5.03 5.38 -13.42
N GLN A 30 5.37 5.61 -12.16
CA GLN A 30 4.50 6.30 -11.21
C GLN A 30 3.09 5.74 -11.24
N SER A 31 2.99 4.40 -11.14
CA SER A 31 1.70 3.73 -11.15
C SER A 31 1.59 2.75 -10.00
N LEU A 32 0.39 2.63 -9.47
CA LEU A 32 0.03 1.64 -8.45
C LEU A 32 -1.06 0.75 -8.98
N THR A 33 -0.98 -0.54 -8.64
CA THR A 33 -2.03 -1.49 -8.92
C THR A 33 -2.55 -2.00 -7.59
N LEU A 34 -3.87 -1.97 -7.41
CA LEU A 34 -4.52 -2.44 -6.19
C LEU A 34 -5.35 -3.65 -6.52
N ASN A 35 -5.36 -4.61 -5.59
CA ASN A 35 -6.18 -5.81 -5.76
C ASN A 35 -7.66 -5.44 -5.68
N THR A 36 -8.44 -5.90 -6.65
CA THR A 36 -9.88 -5.63 -6.70
C THR A 36 -10.56 -6.09 -5.41
N TYR A 37 -10.08 -7.18 -4.79
CA TYR A 37 -10.64 -7.68 -3.54
C TYR A 37 -10.43 -6.75 -2.34
N LEU A 38 -9.59 -5.72 -2.48
CA LEU A 38 -9.46 -4.72 -1.42
C LEU A 38 -10.78 -4.01 -1.12
N ALA A 39 -11.68 -3.95 -2.10
CA ALA A 39 -12.96 -3.27 -1.92
C ALA A 39 -13.80 -3.85 -0.79
N VAL A 40 -13.59 -5.13 -0.43
CA VAL A 40 -14.33 -5.77 0.66
C VAL A 40 -13.62 -5.70 2.01
N MET A 41 -12.45 -5.09 2.05
CA MET A 41 -11.65 -4.98 3.28
C MET A 41 -12.09 -3.76 4.09
N PRO A 42 -11.86 -3.77 5.42
CA PRO A 42 -12.06 -2.56 6.22
C PRO A 42 -11.23 -1.40 5.68
N GLU A 43 -11.76 -0.20 5.79
CA GLU A 43 -11.07 1.00 5.30
C GLU A 43 -9.68 1.18 5.90
N THR A 44 -9.52 0.81 7.17
CA THR A 44 -8.22 0.89 7.84
C THR A 44 -7.16 0.00 7.18
N CYS A 45 -7.59 -1.16 6.66
CA CYS A 45 -6.69 -2.07 5.94
C CYS A 45 -6.39 -1.53 4.54
N ILE A 46 -7.39 -0.98 3.86
CA ILE A 46 -7.21 -0.38 2.55
C ILE A 46 -6.19 0.75 2.64
N ASP A 47 -6.33 1.63 3.64
CA ASP A 47 -5.40 2.73 3.85
C ASP A 47 -3.97 2.24 4.02
N GLN A 48 -3.78 1.16 4.75
CA GLN A 48 -2.45 0.60 4.98
C GLN A 48 -1.83 0.11 3.67
N VAL A 49 -2.59 -0.61 2.84
CA VAL A 49 -2.07 -1.11 1.56
C VAL A 49 -1.74 0.05 0.63
N VAL A 50 -2.64 1.03 0.51
CA VAL A 50 -2.42 2.17 -0.36
C VAL A 50 -1.17 2.93 0.07
N LEU A 51 -1.02 3.22 1.37
CA LEU A 51 0.14 3.94 1.87
C LEU A 51 1.43 3.15 1.68
N HIS A 52 1.39 1.83 1.90
CA HIS A 52 2.54 0.97 1.67
C HIS A 52 3.06 1.12 0.23
N GLU A 53 2.13 1.05 -0.74
CA GLU A 53 2.52 1.18 -2.14
C GLU A 53 2.97 2.60 -2.48
N LEU A 54 2.33 3.62 -1.90
CA LEU A 54 2.74 5.00 -2.12
C LEU A 54 4.16 5.25 -1.59
N CYS A 55 4.54 4.63 -0.48
CA CYS A 55 5.89 4.77 0.06
C CYS A 55 6.95 4.24 -0.90
N HIS A 56 6.60 3.27 -1.76
CA HIS A 56 7.52 2.76 -2.77
C HIS A 56 7.86 3.80 -3.84
N LEU A 57 7.09 4.84 -3.99
CA LEU A 57 7.42 5.93 -4.91
C LEU A 57 8.66 6.70 -4.42
N ILE A 58 8.91 6.68 -3.12
CA ILE A 58 10.04 7.36 -2.50
C ILE A 58 11.17 6.37 -2.24
N HIS A 59 10.84 5.20 -1.72
CA HIS A 59 11.80 4.15 -1.38
C HIS A 59 11.38 2.85 -2.06
N PRO A 60 11.92 2.53 -3.26
CA PRO A 60 11.50 1.35 -4.02
C PRO A 60 11.72 0.03 -3.28
N ASN A 61 12.74 -0.06 -2.44
CA ASN A 61 13.06 -1.28 -1.69
C ASN A 61 12.49 -1.23 -0.29
N HIS A 62 12.24 -2.40 0.31
CA HIS A 62 11.81 -2.51 1.71
C HIS A 62 13.01 -2.29 2.64
N SER A 63 13.61 -1.11 2.56
CA SER A 63 14.77 -0.72 3.34
C SER A 63 14.35 -0.18 4.71
N THR A 64 15.34 0.08 5.56
CA THR A 64 15.11 0.76 6.84
C THR A 64 14.42 2.11 6.61
N SER A 65 14.83 2.84 5.58
CA SER A 65 14.23 4.13 5.24
C SER A 65 12.77 3.99 4.84
N PHE A 66 12.43 2.94 4.09
CA PHE A 66 11.06 2.66 3.72
C PHE A 66 10.18 2.48 4.96
N TYR A 67 10.60 1.61 5.87
CA TYR A 67 9.81 1.34 7.07
C TYR A 67 9.79 2.52 8.03
N ALA A 68 10.85 3.33 8.08
CA ALA A 68 10.85 4.55 8.87
C ALA A 68 9.81 5.54 8.37
N LEU A 69 9.71 5.71 7.05
CA LEU A 69 8.70 6.58 6.45
C LEU A 69 7.29 6.04 6.71
N LEU A 70 7.09 4.75 6.47
CA LEU A 70 5.78 4.12 6.68
C LEU A 70 5.33 4.26 8.14
N THR A 71 6.23 4.02 9.10
CA THR A 71 5.94 4.16 10.52
C THR A 71 5.64 5.61 10.90
N HIS A 72 6.35 6.55 10.29
CA HIS A 72 6.10 7.98 10.53
C HIS A 72 4.69 8.38 10.08
N LEU A 73 4.28 7.91 8.90
CA LEU A 73 2.98 8.27 8.32
C LEU A 73 1.81 7.46 8.89
N MET A 74 2.08 6.24 9.33
CA MET A 74 1.05 5.34 9.85
C MET A 74 1.67 4.47 10.96
N PRO A 75 1.75 4.97 12.20
CA PRO A 75 2.42 4.25 13.29
C PRO A 75 1.84 2.86 13.57
N ASP A 76 0.57 2.63 13.27
CA ASP A 76 -0.10 1.35 13.52
C ASP A 76 -0.17 0.43 12.29
N TRP A 77 0.70 0.65 11.31
CA TRP A 77 0.64 -0.11 10.06
C TRP A 77 0.79 -1.63 10.27
N LYS A 78 1.59 -2.05 11.26
CA LYS A 78 1.77 -3.48 11.53
C LYS A 78 0.49 -4.12 12.03
N THR A 79 -0.23 -3.44 12.90
CA THR A 79 -1.51 -3.93 13.42
C THR A 79 -2.54 -4.06 12.31
N ARG A 80 -2.60 -3.06 11.45
CA ARG A 80 -3.52 -3.09 10.31
C ARG A 80 -3.18 -4.23 9.35
N ARG A 81 -1.88 -4.45 9.10
CA ARG A 81 -1.43 -5.52 8.24
C ARG A 81 -1.78 -6.89 8.82
N GLN A 82 -1.60 -7.07 10.12
CA GLN A 82 -1.97 -8.31 10.79
C GLN A 82 -3.46 -8.59 10.69
N SER A 83 -4.29 -7.55 10.81
CA SER A 83 -5.74 -7.69 10.67
C SER A 83 -6.14 -8.23 9.31
N MET A 84 -5.38 -7.96 8.27
CA MET A 84 -5.69 -8.41 6.92
C MET A 84 -5.58 -9.92 6.78
N GLU A 85 -4.77 -10.57 7.59
CA GLU A 85 -4.59 -12.02 7.52
C GLU A 85 -5.90 -12.77 7.76
N HIS A 86 -6.82 -12.18 8.51
CA HIS A 86 -8.13 -12.78 8.74
C HIS A 86 -8.99 -12.82 7.49
N TYR A 87 -8.69 -11.99 6.49
CA TYR A 87 -9.50 -11.85 5.29
C TYR A 87 -8.92 -12.55 4.08
N ILE A 88 -7.67 -13.00 4.14
CA ILE A 88 -7.00 -13.62 3.00
C ILE A 88 -7.77 -14.82 2.48
N SER A 89 -8.23 -15.69 3.37
CA SER A 89 -8.94 -16.91 2.98
C SER A 89 -10.29 -16.62 2.34
N TYR A 90 -10.86 -15.44 2.56
CA TYR A 90 -12.13 -15.07 1.95
C TYR A 90 -11.95 -14.41 0.60
N CYS A 91 -10.82 -13.75 0.37
CA CYS A 91 -10.58 -12.93 -0.81
C CYS A 91 -9.71 -13.62 -1.85
N ILE A 92 -8.88 -14.52 -1.41
CA ILE A 92 -7.93 -15.22 -2.26
C ILE A 92 -8.11 -16.72 -2.16
#